data_f2340bd6947d31e88d16ac15b97f5abc
#
_entry.id   f2340bd6947d31e88d16ac15b97f5abc
#
_cell.length_a   1.000
_cell.length_b   1.000
_cell.length_c   1.000
_cell.angle_alpha   90.00
_cell.angle_beta   90.00
_cell.angle_gamma   90.00
#
_symmetry.space_group_name_H-M   'P 1'
#
loop_
_entity.id
_entity.type
_entity.pdbx_description
1 polymer ?
#
loop_
_entity_poly.entity_id
_entity_poly.type
_entity_poly.pdbx_seq_one_letter_code
_entity_poly.pdbx_strand_id
1 'polypeptide(L)'
;MKQYLALALAALLLVGTLASCVQADPNAIDDYTPDIDYMVDEAGNTFYFEETEGEGAILVKYVGKSTKDDRVKIPARFVVESQGIDRTVVGIGASAFYGKASIVAVEIPATVTSIGTQAFAGCTNLTSITFPNGMLSVGSQAFANCDKLATVSFGQSLESVGDHAFWHCTALTAVTFPETLKTIGEGAFYHCTALASVNFPAGLESVGTLAFCNCLSLPEGVEDTIPATAKKGDFLFVIDEELLTTEAVTDPAEEPAE
;
A
#
# COMPACT_ATOMS: atom_id res chain seq x y z
N MET A 1 -12.79 -10.01 -33.16
CA MET A 1 -12.70 -10.84 -31.95
C MET A 1 -12.02 -10.14 -30.76
N LYS A 2 -11.42 -8.94 -30.94
CA LYS A 2 -10.78 -8.16 -29.85
C LYS A 2 -11.73 -7.27 -29.04
N GLN A 3 -12.98 -7.10 -29.46
CA GLN A 3 -13.95 -6.18 -28.78
C GLN A 3 -14.78 -6.83 -27.67
N TYR A 4 -14.77 -8.15 -27.52
CA TYR A 4 -15.58 -8.84 -26.50
C TYR A 4 -14.83 -9.16 -25.21
N LEU A 5 -13.50 -9.02 -25.19
CA LEU A 5 -12.70 -9.26 -23.98
C LEU A 5 -12.67 -8.04 -23.04
N ALA A 6 -12.77 -6.83 -23.58
CA ALA A 6 -12.75 -5.60 -22.80
C ALA A 6 -14.00 -5.40 -21.91
N LEU A 7 -15.14 -5.97 -22.31
CA LEU A 7 -16.39 -5.87 -21.53
C LEU A 7 -16.47 -6.83 -20.32
N ALA A 8 -15.65 -7.87 -20.31
CA ALA A 8 -15.63 -8.82 -19.20
C ALA A 8 -14.76 -8.36 -18.01
N LEU A 9 -13.73 -7.51 -18.24
CA LEU A 9 -12.89 -6.99 -17.16
C LEU A 9 -13.49 -5.79 -16.42
N ALA A 10 -14.30 -4.98 -17.11
CA ALA A 10 -14.97 -3.84 -16.46
C ALA A 10 -16.04 -4.26 -15.43
N ALA A 11 -16.59 -5.48 -15.55
CA ALA A 11 -17.58 -6.01 -14.62
C ALA A 11 -16.97 -6.58 -13.32
N LEU A 12 -15.65 -6.85 -13.28
CA LEU A 12 -14.97 -7.40 -12.09
C LEU A 12 -14.54 -6.35 -11.07
N LEU A 13 -14.55 -5.08 -11.46
CA LEU A 13 -14.17 -3.97 -10.56
C LEU A 13 -15.31 -3.50 -9.64
N LEU A 14 -16.53 -4.05 -9.76
CA LEU A 14 -17.72 -3.59 -9.04
C LEU A 14 -18.33 -4.61 -8.08
N VAL A 15 -17.74 -5.78 -7.91
CA VAL A 15 -18.24 -6.79 -6.95
C VAL A 15 -17.09 -7.15 -6.00
N GLY A 16 -17.07 -6.46 -4.86
CA GLY A 16 -16.27 -6.89 -3.72
C GLY A 16 -16.77 -8.24 -3.21
N THR A 17 -16.13 -9.32 -3.62
CA THR A 17 -16.23 -10.63 -2.96
C THR A 17 -14.97 -11.44 -3.24
N LEU A 18 -14.22 -11.71 -2.16
CA LEU A 18 -13.40 -12.89 -1.98
C LEU A 18 -12.60 -13.35 -3.22
N ALA A 19 -11.58 -12.62 -3.60
CA ALA A 19 -10.49 -13.21 -4.35
C ALA A 19 -9.63 -13.98 -3.34
N SER A 20 -9.74 -15.30 -3.37
CA SER A 20 -8.82 -16.24 -2.77
C SER A 20 -7.39 -15.74 -2.96
N CYS A 21 -6.68 -15.51 -1.85
CA CYS A 21 -5.24 -15.28 -1.88
C CYS A 21 -4.57 -16.57 -2.39
N VAL A 22 -4.36 -16.63 -3.68
CA VAL A 22 -3.36 -17.55 -4.21
C VAL A 22 -2.03 -17.00 -3.73
N GLN A 23 -1.36 -17.72 -2.84
CA GLN A 23 0.05 -17.48 -2.53
C GLN A 23 0.83 -17.56 -3.84
N ALA A 24 1.11 -16.42 -4.43
CA ALA A 24 2.04 -16.37 -5.54
C ALA A 24 3.42 -16.65 -4.97
N ASP A 25 4.01 -17.77 -5.35
CA ASP A 25 5.43 -18.07 -5.14
C ASP A 25 6.23 -16.86 -5.65
N PRO A 26 6.99 -16.16 -4.78
CA PRO A 26 7.77 -14.99 -5.21
C PRO A 26 8.83 -15.32 -6.27
N ASN A 27 9.05 -16.61 -6.55
CA ASN A 27 9.97 -17.13 -7.56
C ASN A 27 9.24 -17.77 -8.77
N ALA A 28 7.91 -17.83 -8.77
CA ALA A 28 7.18 -18.36 -9.92
C ALA A 28 7.25 -17.35 -11.09
N ILE A 29 8.31 -17.47 -11.88
CA ILE A 29 8.50 -16.71 -13.12
C ILE A 29 7.55 -17.22 -14.23
N ASP A 30 6.93 -18.40 -14.05
CA ASP A 30 6.40 -19.18 -15.16
C ASP A 30 4.88 -19.08 -15.41
N ASP A 31 4.10 -18.31 -14.63
CA ASP A 31 2.65 -18.28 -14.81
C ASP A 31 2.09 -16.88 -15.16
N TYR A 32 2.96 -15.97 -15.62
CA TYR A 32 2.50 -14.68 -16.10
C TYR A 32 2.11 -14.80 -17.58
N THR A 33 0.85 -14.49 -17.87
CA THR A 33 0.28 -14.53 -19.23
C THR A 33 1.12 -13.71 -20.20
N PRO A 34 1.40 -14.19 -21.42
CA PRO A 34 2.28 -13.52 -22.41
C PRO A 34 1.78 -12.17 -22.94
N ASP A 35 0.67 -11.65 -22.41
CA ASP A 35 -0.02 -10.46 -22.92
C ASP A 35 0.15 -9.20 -22.03
N ILE A 36 0.99 -9.25 -20.97
CA ILE A 36 1.25 -8.07 -20.15
C ILE A 36 2.53 -7.38 -20.61
N ASP A 37 2.39 -6.11 -20.95
CA ASP A 37 3.50 -5.30 -21.43
C ASP A 37 4.47 -4.99 -20.29
N TYR A 38 5.76 -4.92 -20.60
CA TYR A 38 6.79 -4.62 -19.61
C TYR A 38 7.86 -3.69 -20.16
N MET A 39 8.57 -3.04 -19.25
CA MET A 39 9.81 -2.34 -19.56
C MET A 39 10.91 -2.75 -18.59
N VAL A 40 12.15 -2.61 -19.05
CA VAL A 40 13.35 -2.90 -18.26
C VAL A 40 14.15 -1.60 -18.10
N ASP A 41 14.51 -1.24 -16.85
CA ASP A 41 15.33 -0.09 -16.59
C ASP A 41 16.84 -0.37 -16.86
N GLU A 42 17.67 0.68 -16.77
CA GLU A 42 19.12 0.57 -16.97
C GLU A 42 19.81 -0.37 -15.97
N ALA A 43 19.23 -0.54 -14.78
CA ALA A 43 19.70 -1.47 -13.76
C ALA A 43 19.30 -2.92 -14.05
N GLY A 44 18.38 -3.13 -15.03
CA GLY A 44 17.85 -4.42 -15.44
C GLY A 44 16.69 -4.90 -14.57
N ASN A 45 16.00 -4.00 -13.87
CA ASN A 45 14.75 -4.29 -13.20
C ASN A 45 13.62 -4.29 -14.21
N THR A 46 12.67 -5.21 -14.06
CA THR A 46 11.53 -5.33 -14.95
C THR A 46 10.26 -4.83 -14.24
N PHE A 47 9.53 -3.98 -14.93
CA PHE A 47 8.25 -3.42 -14.51
C PHE A 47 7.18 -3.87 -15.49
N TYR A 48 6.12 -4.48 -14.99
CA TYR A 48 4.97 -4.94 -15.77
C TYR A 48 3.80 -3.98 -15.55
N PHE A 49 3.11 -3.65 -16.63
CA PHE A 49 2.05 -2.65 -16.62
C PHE A 49 0.79 -3.16 -17.26
N GLU A 50 -0.36 -2.75 -16.72
CA GLU A 50 -1.66 -2.85 -17.37
C GLU A 50 -2.11 -1.46 -17.83
N GLU A 51 -2.61 -1.35 -19.05
CA GLU A 51 -3.20 -0.11 -19.54
C GLU A 51 -4.57 0.10 -18.90
N THR A 52 -4.86 1.36 -18.56
CA THR A 52 -6.18 1.78 -18.07
C THR A 52 -7.05 2.27 -19.23
N GLU A 53 -8.36 2.41 -18.99
CA GLU A 53 -9.22 3.16 -19.91
C GLU A 53 -8.72 4.60 -20.01
N GLY A 54 -8.17 4.98 -21.17
CA GLY A 54 -7.53 6.26 -21.41
C GLY A 54 -6.03 6.13 -21.69
N GLU A 55 -5.25 7.14 -21.26
CA GLU A 55 -3.80 7.22 -21.52
C GLU A 55 -2.94 6.83 -20.30
N GLY A 56 -3.52 6.14 -19.33
CA GLY A 56 -2.85 5.72 -18.09
C GLY A 56 -2.34 4.30 -18.13
N ALA A 57 -1.37 3.99 -17.25
CA ALA A 57 -0.93 2.64 -16.95
C ALA A 57 -0.82 2.43 -15.44
N ILE A 58 -1.10 1.21 -14.99
CA ILE A 58 -0.90 0.79 -13.61
C ILE A 58 0.27 -0.19 -13.57
N LEU A 59 1.23 0.05 -12.69
CA LEU A 59 2.31 -0.87 -12.41
C LEU A 59 1.75 -2.06 -11.62
N VAL A 60 1.69 -3.24 -12.23
CA VAL A 60 1.09 -4.43 -11.61
C VAL A 60 2.09 -5.42 -11.03
N LYS A 61 3.36 -5.41 -11.49
CA LYS A 61 4.40 -6.27 -10.94
C LYS A 61 5.79 -5.68 -11.13
N TYR A 62 6.62 -5.84 -10.11
CA TYR A 62 8.04 -5.52 -10.15
C TYR A 62 8.88 -6.79 -9.97
N VAL A 63 9.87 -6.96 -10.86
CA VAL A 63 10.88 -8.02 -10.75
C VAL A 63 12.26 -7.35 -10.77
N GLY A 64 12.85 -7.20 -9.59
CA GLY A 64 14.19 -6.65 -9.42
C GLY A 64 15.26 -7.75 -9.55
N LYS A 65 16.47 -7.35 -9.97
CA LYS A 65 17.65 -8.17 -9.71
C LYS A 65 17.89 -8.10 -8.21
N SER A 66 17.66 -9.20 -7.49
CA SER A 66 17.85 -9.30 -6.04
C SER A 66 19.27 -8.90 -5.66
N THR A 67 19.48 -7.60 -5.50
CA THR A 67 20.70 -7.03 -4.95
C THR A 67 20.45 -6.65 -3.49
N LYS A 68 21.50 -6.61 -2.70
CA LYS A 68 21.39 -6.09 -1.33
C LYS A 68 21.21 -4.57 -1.43
N ASP A 69 20.19 -4.04 -0.75
CA ASP A 69 19.90 -2.60 -0.68
C ASP A 69 19.36 -1.99 -2.00
N ASP A 70 18.33 -2.59 -2.59
CA ASP A 70 17.69 -2.11 -3.81
C ASP A 70 17.00 -0.74 -3.59
N ARG A 71 17.37 0.22 -4.43
CA ARG A 71 16.68 1.51 -4.55
C ARG A 71 15.94 1.52 -5.87
N VAL A 72 14.62 1.52 -5.80
CA VAL A 72 13.75 1.40 -6.97
C VAL A 72 13.23 2.78 -7.36
N LYS A 73 13.40 3.14 -8.63
CA LYS A 73 12.76 4.31 -9.22
C LYS A 73 11.65 3.84 -10.15
N ILE A 74 10.40 4.08 -9.76
CA ILE A 74 9.24 3.76 -10.61
C ILE A 74 9.22 4.76 -11.77
N PRO A 75 9.15 4.29 -13.03
CA PRO A 75 9.09 5.19 -14.19
C PRO A 75 7.76 5.98 -14.20
N ALA A 76 7.82 7.27 -14.56
CA ALA A 76 6.63 8.09 -14.71
C ALA A 76 5.83 7.78 -15.99
N ARG A 77 6.48 7.15 -16.96
CA ARG A 77 5.90 6.75 -18.24
C ARG A 77 6.28 5.32 -18.57
N PHE A 78 5.31 4.62 -19.12
CA PHE A 78 5.50 3.31 -19.69
C PHE A 78 5.53 3.45 -21.21
N VAL A 79 6.68 3.11 -21.82
CA VAL A 79 6.92 3.31 -23.25
C VAL A 79 7.38 2.00 -23.87
N VAL A 80 6.68 1.53 -24.91
CA VAL A 80 7.08 0.42 -25.76
C VAL A 80 7.11 0.89 -27.21
N GLU A 81 8.27 1.38 -27.66
CA GLU A 81 8.45 2.01 -28.98
C GLU A 81 8.02 1.10 -30.13
N SER A 82 8.32 -0.20 -30.04
CA SER A 82 7.99 -1.18 -31.07
C SER A 82 6.49 -1.37 -31.29
N GLN A 83 5.67 -1.00 -30.30
CA GLN A 83 4.21 -1.13 -30.32
C GLN A 83 3.51 0.23 -30.38
N GLY A 84 4.24 1.33 -30.31
CA GLY A 84 3.68 2.68 -30.25
C GLY A 84 2.94 2.98 -28.95
N ILE A 85 3.24 2.22 -27.87
CA ILE A 85 2.65 2.42 -26.55
C ILE A 85 3.43 3.53 -25.85
N ASP A 86 2.72 4.52 -25.34
CA ASP A 86 3.26 5.58 -24.48
C ASP A 86 2.17 6.01 -23.50
N ARG A 87 2.30 5.56 -22.23
CA ARG A 87 1.31 5.75 -21.17
C ARG A 87 1.92 6.42 -19.95
N THR A 88 1.15 7.26 -19.29
CA THR A 88 1.51 7.82 -17.98
C THR A 88 1.25 6.79 -16.88
N VAL A 89 2.23 6.53 -16.02
CA VAL A 89 2.02 5.65 -14.86
C VAL A 89 1.23 6.42 -13.81
N VAL A 90 -0.02 6.01 -13.56
CA VAL A 90 -0.98 6.70 -12.69
C VAL A 90 -1.27 5.96 -11.40
N GLY A 91 -0.86 4.70 -11.27
CA GLY A 91 -1.10 3.88 -10.08
C GLY A 91 -0.08 2.78 -9.88
N ILE A 92 -0.02 2.28 -8.65
CA ILE A 92 0.70 1.07 -8.26
C ILE A 92 -0.37 0.04 -7.90
N GLY A 93 -0.41 -1.07 -8.63
CA GLY A 93 -1.42 -2.11 -8.50
C GLY A 93 -1.28 -2.95 -7.24
N ALA A 94 -2.24 -3.83 -7.03
CA ALA A 94 -2.23 -4.77 -5.91
C ALA A 94 -1.00 -5.68 -5.97
N SER A 95 -0.37 -5.88 -4.82
CA SER A 95 0.80 -6.77 -4.64
C SER A 95 2.01 -6.50 -5.55
N ALA A 96 2.09 -5.34 -6.23
CA ALA A 96 3.13 -5.04 -7.22
C ALA A 96 4.56 -5.24 -6.70
N PHE A 97 4.81 -4.97 -5.41
CA PHE A 97 6.09 -5.14 -4.72
C PHE A 97 5.99 -6.09 -3.52
N TYR A 98 4.95 -6.93 -3.45
CA TYR A 98 4.73 -7.82 -2.31
C TYR A 98 5.96 -8.68 -1.99
N GLY A 99 6.36 -8.71 -0.70
CA GLY A 99 7.46 -9.54 -0.20
C GLY A 99 8.86 -9.15 -0.70
N LYS A 100 9.03 -7.97 -1.33
CA LYS A 100 10.34 -7.53 -1.85
C LYS A 100 11.24 -7.01 -0.72
N ALA A 101 11.73 -7.91 0.12
CA ALA A 101 12.56 -7.58 1.27
C ALA A 101 13.92 -6.95 0.93
N SER A 102 14.39 -7.01 -0.32
CA SER A 102 15.63 -6.34 -0.74
C SER A 102 15.47 -4.82 -0.88
N ILE A 103 14.23 -4.31 -1.04
CA ILE A 103 13.96 -2.89 -1.30
C ILE A 103 14.16 -2.07 -0.02
N VAL A 104 15.02 -1.05 -0.10
CA VAL A 104 15.30 -0.11 1.00
C VAL A 104 14.70 1.27 0.77
N ALA A 105 14.44 1.65 -0.49
CA ALA A 105 13.81 2.91 -0.86
C ALA A 105 13.11 2.80 -2.20
N VAL A 106 11.99 3.53 -2.33
CA VAL A 106 11.21 3.61 -3.57
C VAL A 106 10.95 5.08 -3.90
N GLU A 107 11.27 5.50 -5.12
CA GLU A 107 10.88 6.79 -5.67
C GLU A 107 9.59 6.63 -6.48
N ILE A 108 8.51 7.21 -5.99
CA ILE A 108 7.18 7.20 -6.63
C ILE A 108 7.05 8.46 -7.48
N PRO A 109 6.73 8.35 -8.79
CA PRO A 109 6.60 9.51 -9.66
C PRO A 109 5.37 10.36 -9.30
N ALA A 110 5.45 11.66 -9.62
CA ALA A 110 4.39 12.63 -9.30
C ALA A 110 3.03 12.34 -9.97
N THR A 111 3.02 11.48 -10.97
CA THR A 111 1.83 11.07 -11.73
C THR A 111 0.99 10.01 -11.02
N VAL A 112 1.55 9.32 -10.02
CA VAL A 112 0.83 8.27 -9.28
C VAL A 112 -0.15 8.88 -8.30
N THR A 113 -1.41 8.45 -8.37
CA THR A 113 -2.51 8.93 -7.54
C THR A 113 -3.05 7.87 -6.58
N SER A 114 -2.70 6.59 -6.77
CA SER A 114 -3.17 5.52 -5.90
C SER A 114 -2.15 4.40 -5.73
N ILE A 115 -2.18 3.77 -4.56
CA ILE A 115 -1.44 2.55 -4.24
C ILE A 115 -2.46 1.48 -3.89
N GLY A 116 -2.36 0.32 -4.55
CA GLY A 116 -3.29 -0.80 -4.41
C GLY A 116 -3.09 -1.62 -3.14
N THR A 117 -3.98 -2.58 -2.95
CA THR A 117 -3.95 -3.53 -1.82
C THR A 117 -2.63 -4.30 -1.80
N GLN A 118 -2.00 -4.39 -0.61
CA GLN A 118 -0.75 -5.13 -0.40
C GLN A 118 0.43 -4.73 -1.30
N ALA A 119 0.38 -3.57 -1.95
CA ALA A 119 1.36 -3.21 -2.98
C ALA A 119 2.82 -3.30 -2.51
N PHE A 120 3.11 -2.97 -1.26
CA PHE A 120 4.44 -3.06 -0.63
C PHE A 120 4.45 -3.92 0.64
N ALA A 121 3.41 -4.75 0.86
CA ALA A 121 3.35 -5.59 2.05
C ALA A 121 4.57 -6.53 2.12
N GLY A 122 5.17 -6.66 3.30
CA GLY A 122 6.38 -7.47 3.49
C GLY A 122 7.66 -6.88 2.91
N CYS A 123 7.71 -5.60 2.53
CA CYS A 123 8.94 -4.90 2.19
C CYS A 123 9.73 -4.56 3.47
N THR A 124 10.20 -5.59 4.19
CA THR A 124 10.73 -5.49 5.56
C THR A 124 11.95 -4.59 5.72
N ASN A 125 12.70 -4.31 4.64
CA ASN A 125 13.84 -3.40 4.67
C ASN A 125 13.54 -1.98 4.15
N LEU A 126 12.31 -1.69 3.72
CA LEU A 126 11.90 -0.34 3.32
C LEU A 126 11.97 0.60 4.53
N THR A 127 12.77 1.67 4.43
CA THR A 127 13.03 2.56 5.58
C THR A 127 12.21 3.85 5.54
N SER A 128 11.86 4.30 4.36
CA SER A 128 11.09 5.53 4.17
C SER A 128 10.28 5.50 2.89
N ILE A 129 9.15 6.17 2.90
CA ILE A 129 8.34 6.40 1.71
C ILE A 129 7.85 7.84 1.67
N THR A 130 7.89 8.44 0.48
CA THR A 130 7.33 9.78 0.22
C THR A 130 6.30 9.66 -0.89
N PHE A 131 5.07 10.04 -0.57
CA PHE A 131 3.99 10.07 -1.54
C PHE A 131 3.97 11.39 -2.30
N PRO A 132 3.71 11.37 -3.61
CA PRO A 132 3.54 12.59 -4.39
C PRO A 132 2.32 13.39 -3.92
N ASN A 133 2.36 14.71 -4.17
CA ASN A 133 1.26 15.60 -3.73
C ASN A 133 -0.10 15.23 -4.33
N GLY A 134 -0.14 14.61 -5.52
CA GLY A 134 -1.36 14.15 -6.16
C GLY A 134 -1.90 12.79 -5.68
N MET A 135 -1.25 12.14 -4.68
CA MET A 135 -1.73 10.87 -4.12
C MET A 135 -3.07 11.07 -3.44
N LEU A 136 -4.07 10.26 -3.82
CA LEU A 136 -5.43 10.31 -3.29
C LEU A 136 -5.71 9.21 -2.28
N SER A 137 -5.15 8.00 -2.50
CA SER A 137 -5.46 6.86 -1.66
C SER A 137 -4.30 5.89 -1.48
N VAL A 138 -4.25 5.29 -0.29
CA VAL A 138 -3.41 4.15 0.05
C VAL A 138 -4.33 2.97 0.33
N GLY A 139 -4.14 1.87 -0.40
CA GLY A 139 -4.98 0.68 -0.33
C GLY A 139 -4.82 -0.13 0.95
N SER A 140 -5.70 -1.11 1.14
CA SER A 140 -5.66 -2.00 2.29
C SER A 140 -4.34 -2.78 2.33
N GLN A 141 -3.75 -2.92 3.52
CA GLN A 141 -2.48 -3.63 3.75
C GLN A 141 -1.31 -3.15 2.90
N ALA A 142 -1.39 -1.98 2.27
CA ALA A 142 -0.41 -1.54 1.26
C ALA A 142 1.05 -1.56 1.76
N PHE A 143 1.29 -1.32 3.04
CA PHE A 143 2.62 -1.35 3.70
C PHE A 143 2.63 -2.26 4.93
N ALA A 144 1.73 -3.26 5.00
CA ALA A 144 1.71 -4.19 6.13
C ALA A 144 3.07 -4.91 6.26
N ASN A 145 3.53 -5.12 7.49
CA ASN A 145 4.82 -5.78 7.78
C ASN A 145 6.05 -5.10 7.15
N CYS A 146 6.02 -3.77 7.00
CA CYS A 146 7.20 -2.99 6.66
C CYS A 146 7.97 -2.62 7.94
N ASP A 147 8.61 -3.59 8.59
CA ASP A 147 9.15 -3.49 9.97
C ASP A 147 10.15 -2.36 10.16
N LYS A 148 10.91 -2.00 9.12
CA LYS A 148 11.90 -0.91 9.14
C LYS A 148 11.38 0.43 8.63
N LEU A 149 10.11 0.54 8.26
CA LEU A 149 9.53 1.78 7.79
C LEU A 149 9.40 2.79 8.92
N ALA A 150 10.40 3.68 9.01
CA ALA A 150 10.50 4.65 10.10
C ALA A 150 9.81 5.99 9.78
N THR A 151 9.73 6.35 8.49
CA THR A 151 9.16 7.64 8.07
C THR A 151 8.24 7.48 6.86
N VAL A 152 7.06 8.09 6.97
CA VAL A 152 6.08 8.22 5.90
C VAL A 152 5.78 9.70 5.72
N SER A 153 5.95 10.21 4.50
CA SER A 153 5.57 11.58 4.14
C SER A 153 4.37 11.54 3.20
N PHE A 154 3.22 11.99 3.68
CA PHE A 154 1.98 12.01 2.89
C PHE A 154 1.95 13.24 1.96
N GLY A 155 1.42 13.01 0.74
CA GLY A 155 1.11 14.10 -0.20
C GLY A 155 -0.07 14.94 0.27
N GLN A 156 -0.20 16.15 -0.28
CA GLN A 156 -1.20 17.14 0.15
C GLN A 156 -2.65 16.82 -0.26
N SER A 157 -2.86 15.85 -1.15
CA SER A 157 -4.18 15.47 -1.66
C SER A 157 -4.71 14.16 -1.10
N LEU A 158 -4.01 13.52 -0.14
CA LEU A 158 -4.44 12.22 0.39
C LEU A 158 -5.81 12.34 1.08
N GLU A 159 -6.76 11.53 0.63
CA GLU A 159 -8.13 11.49 1.13
C GLU A 159 -8.41 10.24 1.98
N SER A 160 -7.73 9.12 1.70
CA SER A 160 -7.99 7.87 2.41
C SER A 160 -6.75 7.03 2.66
N VAL A 161 -6.72 6.40 3.82
CA VAL A 161 -5.81 5.32 4.22
C VAL A 161 -6.66 4.08 4.45
N GLY A 162 -6.37 2.99 3.75
CA GLY A 162 -7.13 1.75 3.78
C GLY A 162 -6.93 0.92 5.05
N ASP A 163 -7.70 -0.16 5.16
CA ASP A 163 -7.64 -1.07 6.30
C ASP A 163 -6.26 -1.73 6.38
N HIS A 164 -5.71 -1.77 7.60
CA HIS A 164 -4.39 -2.38 7.87
C HIS A 164 -3.24 -1.81 7.02
N ALA A 165 -3.39 -0.62 6.44
CA ALA A 165 -2.44 -0.08 5.45
C ALA A 165 -0.99 -0.02 5.94
N PHE A 166 -0.76 0.27 7.23
CA PHE A 166 0.56 0.30 7.89
C PHE A 166 0.60 -0.67 9.08
N TRP A 167 -0.17 -1.76 8.99
CA TRP A 167 -0.20 -2.78 10.03
C TRP A 167 1.22 -3.31 10.29
N HIS A 168 1.61 -3.37 11.58
CA HIS A 168 2.91 -3.87 12.02
C HIS A 168 4.14 -3.11 11.46
N CYS A 169 4.00 -1.79 11.18
CA CYS A 169 5.15 -0.92 10.87
C CYS A 169 5.84 -0.51 12.17
N THR A 170 6.56 -1.44 12.81
CA THR A 170 7.06 -1.29 14.19
C THR A 170 8.10 -0.19 14.38
N ALA A 171 8.78 0.25 13.32
CA ALA A 171 9.75 1.35 13.35
C ALA A 171 9.14 2.74 13.07
N LEU A 172 7.84 2.84 12.70
CA LEU A 172 7.21 4.09 12.34
C LEU A 172 7.07 5.00 13.56
N THR A 173 7.71 6.19 13.52
CA THR A 173 7.82 7.07 14.70
C THR A 173 6.81 8.19 14.74
N ALA A 174 6.39 8.70 13.60
CA ALA A 174 5.47 9.82 13.52
C ALA A 174 4.64 9.75 12.23
N VAL A 175 3.40 10.23 12.32
CA VAL A 175 2.49 10.37 11.19
C VAL A 175 1.90 11.77 11.19
N THR A 176 2.04 12.47 10.07
CA THR A 176 1.42 13.78 9.85
C THR A 176 0.50 13.71 8.65
N PHE A 177 -0.81 13.73 8.90
CA PHE A 177 -1.82 13.69 7.85
C PHE A 177 -2.06 15.07 7.25
N PRO A 178 -2.33 15.16 5.92
CA PRO A 178 -2.76 16.41 5.28
C PRO A 178 -4.21 16.74 5.67
N GLU A 179 -4.58 18.01 5.50
CA GLU A 179 -5.93 18.51 5.80
C GLU A 179 -7.04 17.90 4.90
N THR A 180 -6.65 17.26 3.80
CA THR A 180 -7.56 16.58 2.87
C THR A 180 -8.01 15.20 3.33
N LEU A 181 -7.34 14.61 4.35
CA LEU A 181 -7.67 13.26 4.78
C LEU A 181 -9.07 13.17 5.38
N LYS A 182 -9.86 12.22 4.87
CA LYS A 182 -11.24 11.94 5.26
C LYS A 182 -11.37 10.67 6.08
N THR A 183 -10.65 9.63 5.70
CA THR A 183 -10.86 8.30 6.30
C THR A 183 -9.56 7.62 6.65
N ILE A 184 -9.54 6.99 7.81
CA ILE A 184 -8.53 6.05 8.27
C ILE A 184 -9.22 4.71 8.49
N GLY A 185 -8.76 3.65 7.82
CA GLY A 185 -9.36 2.33 7.85
C GLY A 185 -9.16 1.56 9.15
N GLU A 186 -9.79 0.38 9.23
CA GLU A 186 -9.65 -0.55 10.34
C GLU A 186 -8.19 -1.00 10.49
N GLY A 187 -7.66 -1.01 11.73
CA GLY A 187 -6.30 -1.44 12.02
C GLY A 187 -5.20 -0.73 11.23
N ALA A 188 -5.48 0.43 10.63
CA ALA A 188 -4.56 1.06 9.66
C ALA A 188 -3.14 1.26 10.17
N PHE A 189 -2.96 1.48 11.48
CA PHE A 189 -1.66 1.62 12.18
C PHE A 189 -1.55 0.65 13.35
N TYR A 190 -2.27 -0.48 13.28
CA TYR A 190 -2.22 -1.49 14.33
C TYR A 190 -0.78 -1.95 14.56
N HIS A 191 -0.37 -2.03 15.84
CA HIS A 191 0.96 -2.47 16.26
C HIS A 191 2.13 -1.65 15.69
N CYS A 192 1.94 -0.34 15.44
CA CYS A 192 3.01 0.60 15.17
C CYS A 192 3.66 1.03 16.51
N THR A 193 4.42 0.13 17.14
CA THR A 193 4.86 0.26 18.54
C THR A 193 5.75 1.45 18.83
N ALA A 194 6.51 1.95 17.83
CA ALA A 194 7.36 3.13 17.95
C ALA A 194 6.61 4.45 17.65
N LEU A 195 5.32 4.41 17.25
CA LEU A 195 4.58 5.61 16.88
C LEU A 195 4.35 6.49 18.11
N ALA A 196 5.04 7.65 18.14
CA ALA A 196 5.04 8.57 19.26
C ALA A 196 4.23 9.86 19.01
N SER A 197 3.87 10.13 17.75
CA SER A 197 3.03 11.29 17.44
C SER A 197 2.16 11.06 16.21
N VAL A 198 0.94 11.57 16.28
CA VAL A 198 -0.03 11.61 15.18
C VAL A 198 -0.83 12.91 15.29
N ASN A 199 -1.14 13.54 14.14
CA ASN A 199 -2.12 14.63 14.08
C ASN A 199 -3.38 14.17 13.35
N PHE A 200 -4.53 14.70 13.70
CA PHE A 200 -5.78 14.45 12.99
C PHE A 200 -6.29 15.75 12.37
N PRO A 201 -6.53 15.79 11.05
CA PRO A 201 -7.03 16.99 10.39
C PRO A 201 -8.48 17.27 10.80
N ALA A 202 -8.88 18.55 10.83
CA ALA A 202 -10.21 18.98 11.25
C ALA A 202 -11.33 18.41 10.35
N GLY A 203 -11.01 18.08 9.10
CA GLY A 203 -11.94 17.51 8.12
C GLY A 203 -12.07 15.99 8.16
N LEU A 204 -11.46 15.29 9.14
CA LEU A 204 -11.53 13.85 9.25
C LEU A 204 -12.96 13.38 9.51
N GLU A 205 -13.43 12.41 8.73
CA GLU A 205 -14.80 11.92 8.78
C GLU A 205 -14.92 10.59 9.55
N SER A 206 -13.89 9.73 9.46
CA SER A 206 -13.92 8.45 10.18
C SER A 206 -12.53 7.90 10.50
N VAL A 207 -12.45 7.18 11.63
CA VAL A 207 -11.31 6.36 12.07
C VAL A 207 -11.85 4.97 12.38
N GLY A 208 -11.32 3.96 11.70
CA GLY A 208 -11.76 2.57 11.81
C GLY A 208 -11.44 1.92 13.16
N THR A 209 -12.08 0.80 13.45
CA THR A 209 -11.83 -0.05 14.62
C THR A 209 -10.35 -0.43 14.68
N LEU A 210 -9.75 -0.48 15.89
CA LEU A 210 -8.36 -0.87 16.12
C LEU A 210 -7.29 -0.02 15.39
N ALA A 211 -7.65 1.13 14.81
CA ALA A 211 -6.79 1.87 13.89
C ALA A 211 -5.39 2.20 14.48
N PHE A 212 -5.28 2.44 15.79
CA PHE A 212 -4.02 2.73 16.49
C PHE A 212 -3.81 1.80 17.70
N CYS A 213 -4.46 0.64 17.69
CA CYS A 213 -4.30 -0.34 18.77
C CYS A 213 -2.84 -0.82 18.83
N ASN A 214 -2.32 -0.99 20.04
CA ASN A 214 -0.92 -1.35 20.29
C ASN A 214 0.14 -0.36 19.77
N CYS A 215 -0.22 0.92 19.59
CA CYS A 215 0.75 2.00 19.38
C CYS A 215 1.30 2.47 20.74
N LEU A 216 2.21 1.67 21.31
CA LEU A 216 2.66 1.77 22.71
C LEU A 216 3.37 3.08 23.07
N SER A 217 3.87 3.83 22.09
CA SER A 217 4.60 5.08 22.29
C SER A 217 3.72 6.33 22.16
N LEU A 218 2.44 6.18 21.77
CA LEU A 218 1.52 7.33 21.72
C LEU A 218 1.23 7.87 23.13
N PRO A 219 1.14 9.20 23.31
CA PRO A 219 0.81 9.79 24.60
C PRO A 219 -0.64 9.51 24.99
N GLU A 220 -0.91 9.45 26.30
CA GLU A 220 -2.28 9.41 26.83
C GLU A 220 -3.07 10.63 26.34
N GLY A 221 -4.36 10.44 26.03
CA GLY A 221 -5.25 11.51 25.59
C GLY A 221 -5.11 11.89 24.12
N VAL A 222 -4.30 11.16 23.33
CA VAL A 222 -4.20 11.42 21.88
C VAL A 222 -5.55 11.25 21.18
N GLU A 223 -6.43 10.36 21.68
CA GLU A 223 -7.79 10.16 21.20
C GLU A 223 -8.68 11.41 21.28
N ASP A 224 -8.39 12.31 22.22
CA ASP A 224 -9.14 13.57 22.38
C ASP A 224 -8.84 14.56 21.26
N THR A 225 -7.75 14.34 20.51
CA THR A 225 -7.38 15.17 19.36
C THR A 225 -8.12 14.79 18.08
N ILE A 226 -8.82 13.63 18.06
CA ILE A 226 -9.70 13.25 16.94
C ILE A 226 -10.91 14.18 16.92
N PRO A 227 -11.24 14.80 15.76
CA PRO A 227 -12.41 15.68 15.65
C PRO A 227 -13.68 15.03 16.20
N ALA A 228 -14.44 15.78 16.99
CA ALA A 228 -15.69 15.28 17.59
C ALA A 228 -16.75 14.88 16.55
N THR A 229 -16.64 15.39 15.33
CA THR A 229 -17.50 15.07 14.19
C THR A 229 -17.13 13.76 13.50
N ALA A 230 -15.93 13.25 13.72
CA ALA A 230 -15.47 12.01 13.10
C ALA A 230 -16.17 10.79 13.74
N LYS A 231 -16.56 9.84 12.90
CA LYS A 231 -17.01 8.52 13.38
C LYS A 231 -15.79 7.77 13.90
N LYS A 232 -15.88 7.27 15.11
CA LYS A 232 -14.80 6.51 15.76
C LYS A 232 -15.21 5.05 15.86
N GLY A 233 -14.36 4.15 15.39
CA GLY A 233 -14.49 2.72 15.63
C GLY A 233 -14.16 2.35 17.08
N ASP A 234 -14.36 1.10 17.44
CA ASP A 234 -14.06 0.58 18.78
C ASP A 234 -12.55 0.31 18.94
N PHE A 235 -12.05 0.31 20.18
CA PHE A 235 -10.69 -0.06 20.55
C PHE A 235 -9.58 0.70 19.79
N LEU A 236 -9.78 1.98 19.51
CA LEU A 236 -8.85 2.77 18.67
C LEU A 236 -7.41 2.78 19.20
N PHE A 237 -7.22 2.91 20.53
CA PHE A 237 -5.95 3.12 21.20
C PHE A 237 -5.70 2.11 22.33
N VAL A 238 -6.40 0.99 22.35
CA VAL A 238 -6.27 0.00 23.42
C VAL A 238 -4.92 -0.68 23.35
N ILE A 239 -4.27 -0.83 24.49
CA ILE A 239 -3.18 -1.75 24.68
C ILE A 239 -3.81 -3.07 25.10
N ASP A 240 -3.87 -4.03 24.19
CA ASP A 240 -4.40 -5.33 24.50
C ASP A 240 -3.28 -6.24 25.01
N GLU A 241 -3.17 -6.34 26.33
CA GLU A 241 -2.17 -7.21 26.97
C GLU A 241 -2.41 -8.69 26.65
N GLU A 242 -3.66 -9.10 26.40
CA GLU A 242 -3.99 -10.47 25.98
C GLU A 242 -3.55 -10.73 24.54
N LEU A 243 -3.68 -9.75 23.63
CA LEU A 243 -3.18 -9.86 22.26
C LEU A 243 -1.65 -9.82 22.19
N LEU A 244 -0.98 -9.18 23.15
CA LEU A 244 0.49 -9.19 23.24
C LEU A 244 1.03 -10.57 23.69
N THR A 245 0.23 -11.36 24.38
CA THR A 245 0.63 -12.67 24.95
C THR A 245 0.19 -13.86 24.10
N THR A 246 -0.75 -13.70 23.22
CA THR A 246 -1.18 -14.73 22.28
C THR A 246 -0.49 -14.49 20.94
N GLU A 247 0.38 -15.42 20.54
CA GLU A 247 0.93 -15.53 19.17
C GLU A 247 -0.16 -15.79 18.10
N ALA A 248 -1.41 -15.43 18.38
CA ALA A 248 -2.61 -15.77 17.61
C ALA A 248 -3.27 -14.59 16.90
N VAL A 249 -2.54 -13.51 16.63
CA VAL A 249 -2.94 -12.63 15.53
C VAL A 249 -2.35 -13.26 14.28
N THR A 250 -3.11 -14.16 13.68
CA THR A 250 -2.79 -14.70 12.37
C THR A 250 -2.61 -13.50 11.43
N ASP A 251 -1.41 -13.36 10.91
CA ASP A 251 -1.11 -12.43 9.81
C ASP A 251 -2.21 -12.59 8.76
N PRO A 252 -2.99 -11.54 8.44
CA PRO A 252 -3.98 -11.63 7.38
C PRO A 252 -3.33 -12.00 6.03
N ALA A 253 -1.99 -12.00 5.93
CA ALA A 253 -1.23 -12.55 4.81
C ALA A 253 -0.90 -14.05 4.97
N GLU A 254 -1.17 -14.69 6.14
CA GLU A 254 -0.84 -16.08 6.43
C GLU A 254 -2.06 -17.01 6.59
N GLU A 255 -3.28 -16.63 6.21
CA GLU A 255 -4.36 -17.61 6.17
C GLU A 255 -4.01 -18.74 5.18
N PRO A 256 -3.81 -19.99 5.68
CA PRO A 256 -3.57 -21.10 4.78
C PRO A 256 -4.83 -21.34 3.94
N ALA A 257 -4.67 -21.38 2.63
CA ALA A 257 -5.71 -21.84 1.72
C ALA A 257 -6.09 -23.29 2.09
N GLU A 258 -7.33 -23.51 2.55
CA GLU A 258 -7.98 -24.82 2.52
C GLU A 258 -8.45 -25.18 1.10
#